data_58fc1248eb0db52cba32ddf1bfd6cb4b
#
_entry.id   58fc1248eb0db52cba32ddf1bfd6cb4b
#
_cell.length_a   1.000
_cell.length_b   1.000
_cell.length_c   1.000
_cell.angle_alpha   90.00
_cell.angle_beta   90.00
_cell.angle_gamma   90.00
#
_symmetry.space_group_name_H-M   'P 1'
#
loop_
_entity.id
_entity.type
_entity.pdbx_description
1 polymer ?
#
loop_
_entity_poly.entity_id
_entity_poly.type
_entity_poly.pdbx_seq_one_letter_code
_entity_poly.pdbx_strand_id
1 'polypeptide(L)'
;MKKFFSLIISLALCLGLAGVVSAEGTSYVASEQLDAVETTLYGTHQSNSMMERMESLEDDIYGMPDAGRNILDRIQSVYDYICGTNGGNGSFLQKLNAVDSRFNSQITPGPAKTRIENMETTIFGQIQGGNLNDRLERLVETTYSGGQVPVQAVVLPKDSLVKIEFTAPLSSKTA
;
A
#
# COMPACT_ATOMS: atom_id res chain seq x y z
N MET A 1 -35.84 48.81 -3.91
CA MET A 1 -36.09 47.47 -3.42
C MET A 1 -35.76 46.32 -4.41
N LYS A 2 -35.93 46.49 -5.73
CA LYS A 2 -35.63 45.40 -6.72
C LYS A 2 -34.14 45.07 -6.90
N LYS A 3 -33.24 46.00 -6.61
CA LYS A 3 -31.77 45.74 -6.77
C LYS A 3 -31.13 45.00 -5.58
N PHE A 4 -31.72 45.05 -4.41
CA PHE A 4 -31.22 44.31 -3.24
C PHE A 4 -31.60 42.80 -3.30
N PHE A 5 -32.74 42.48 -3.90
CA PHE A 5 -33.17 41.08 -4.05
C PHE A 5 -32.29 40.28 -5.02
N SER A 6 -31.79 40.97 -6.07
CA SER A 6 -30.88 40.32 -7.04
C SER A 6 -29.51 40.01 -6.44
N LEU A 7 -29.01 40.81 -5.50
CA LEU A 7 -27.72 40.59 -4.85
C LEU A 7 -27.76 39.40 -3.86
N ILE A 8 -28.88 39.24 -3.16
CA ILE A 8 -29.05 38.12 -2.20
C ILE A 8 -29.16 36.77 -2.91
N ILE A 9 -29.85 36.71 -4.05
CA ILE A 9 -29.98 35.51 -4.85
C ILE A 9 -28.64 35.09 -5.46
N SER A 10 -27.82 36.07 -5.89
CA SER A 10 -26.49 35.79 -6.44
C SER A 10 -25.52 35.29 -5.35
N LEU A 11 -25.62 35.76 -4.12
CA LEU A 11 -24.78 35.31 -3.01
C LEU A 11 -25.17 33.92 -2.50
N ALA A 12 -26.45 33.59 -2.52
CA ALA A 12 -26.93 32.26 -2.13
C ALA A 12 -26.54 31.17 -3.12
N LEU A 13 -26.40 31.50 -4.41
CA LEU A 13 -25.99 30.56 -5.45
C LEU A 13 -24.50 30.22 -5.39
N CYS A 14 -23.66 31.15 -4.92
CA CYS A 14 -22.21 30.90 -4.76
C CYS A 14 -21.86 30.06 -3.52
N LEU A 15 -22.73 30.01 -2.50
CA LEU A 15 -22.51 29.20 -1.29
C LEU A 15 -23.01 27.75 -1.45
N GLY A 16 -23.78 27.43 -2.48
CA GLY A 16 -24.35 26.11 -2.72
C GLY A 16 -23.46 25.16 -3.52
N LEU A 17 -22.35 25.61 -4.11
CA LEU A 17 -21.49 24.81 -4.98
C LEU A 17 -20.18 24.34 -4.34
N ALA A 18 -19.95 24.64 -3.07
CA ALA A 18 -18.72 24.22 -2.37
C ALA A 18 -18.81 22.86 -1.66
N GLY A 19 -19.91 22.13 -1.81
CA GLY A 19 -20.22 20.95 -0.98
C GLY A 19 -20.27 19.58 -1.68
N VAL A 20 -19.93 19.45 -2.96
CA VAL A 20 -20.22 18.18 -3.68
C VAL A 20 -19.01 17.53 -4.36
N VAL A 21 -17.78 18.05 -4.17
CA VAL A 21 -16.61 17.52 -4.90
C VAL A 21 -15.78 16.49 -4.12
N SER A 22 -16.10 16.19 -2.86
CA SER A 22 -15.17 15.41 -2.02
C SER A 22 -15.48 13.92 -1.87
N ALA A 23 -16.68 13.44 -2.14
CA ALA A 23 -17.03 12.05 -1.84
C ALA A 23 -16.61 11.05 -2.94
N GLU A 24 -16.70 11.42 -4.20
CA GLU A 24 -16.35 10.52 -5.30
C GLU A 24 -14.83 10.38 -5.46
N GLY A 25 -14.06 11.46 -5.27
CA GLY A 25 -12.61 11.43 -5.38
C GLY A 25 -11.94 10.59 -4.29
N THR A 26 -12.41 10.64 -3.07
CA THR A 26 -11.86 9.86 -1.95
C THR A 26 -12.17 8.37 -2.06
N SER A 27 -13.34 7.99 -2.54
CA SER A 27 -13.69 6.59 -2.77
C SER A 27 -12.88 5.97 -3.91
N TYR A 28 -12.64 6.72 -4.98
CA TYR A 28 -11.80 6.27 -6.10
C TYR A 28 -10.35 6.03 -5.66
N VAL A 29 -9.75 6.98 -4.95
CA VAL A 29 -8.37 6.83 -4.42
C VAL A 29 -8.25 5.64 -3.48
N ALA A 30 -9.23 5.43 -2.60
CA ALA A 30 -9.23 4.29 -1.69
C ALA A 30 -9.33 2.95 -2.44
N SER A 31 -10.13 2.86 -3.50
CA SER A 31 -10.20 1.66 -4.34
C SER A 31 -8.86 1.37 -5.03
N GLU A 32 -8.20 2.39 -5.57
CA GLU A 32 -6.88 2.24 -6.19
C GLU A 32 -5.81 1.81 -5.19
N GLN A 33 -5.85 2.38 -3.98
CA GLN A 33 -4.94 1.96 -2.91
C GLN A 33 -5.14 0.50 -2.51
N LEU A 34 -6.40 0.07 -2.39
CA LEU A 34 -6.75 -1.31 -2.08
C LEU A 34 -6.29 -2.27 -3.19
N ASP A 35 -6.54 -1.92 -4.46
CA ASP A 35 -6.09 -2.68 -5.63
C ASP A 35 -4.56 -2.79 -5.68
N ALA A 36 -3.86 -1.70 -5.35
CA ALA A 36 -2.40 -1.68 -5.31
C ALA A 36 -1.83 -2.60 -4.21
N VAL A 37 -2.43 -2.59 -3.02
CA VAL A 37 -2.03 -3.47 -1.90
C VAL A 37 -2.24 -4.93 -2.28
N GLU A 38 -3.42 -5.29 -2.76
CA GLU A 38 -3.73 -6.67 -3.16
C GLU A 38 -2.84 -7.16 -4.30
N THR A 39 -2.63 -6.34 -5.32
CA THR A 39 -1.71 -6.67 -6.42
C THR A 39 -0.30 -6.89 -5.91
N THR A 40 0.15 -6.06 -4.96
CA THR A 40 1.46 -6.19 -4.33
C THR A 40 1.59 -7.49 -3.53
N LEU A 41 0.58 -7.83 -2.74
CA LEU A 41 0.60 -9.00 -1.87
C LEU A 41 0.33 -10.30 -2.62
N TYR A 42 -0.65 -10.31 -3.53
CA TYR A 42 -1.19 -11.52 -4.16
C TYR A 42 -0.95 -11.61 -5.67
N GLY A 43 -0.52 -10.52 -6.32
CA GLY A 43 -0.36 -10.44 -7.78
C GLY A 43 -1.64 -10.14 -8.54
N THR A 44 -2.77 -9.99 -7.87
CA THR A 44 -4.08 -9.67 -8.45
C THR A 44 -4.97 -9.01 -7.40
N HIS A 45 -5.88 -8.15 -7.83
CA HIS A 45 -6.92 -7.60 -6.96
C HIS A 45 -8.12 -8.54 -6.87
N GLN A 46 -8.90 -8.41 -5.78
CA GLN A 46 -10.11 -9.19 -5.53
C GLN A 46 -11.34 -8.46 -6.08
N SER A 47 -12.41 -9.23 -6.38
CA SER A 47 -13.66 -8.69 -6.93
C SER A 47 -14.77 -8.51 -5.88
N ASN A 48 -14.51 -8.80 -4.62
CA ASN A 48 -15.44 -8.68 -3.51
C ASN A 48 -15.74 -7.22 -3.15
N SER A 49 -16.65 -6.99 -2.21
CA SER A 49 -16.88 -5.64 -1.68
C SER A 49 -15.65 -5.07 -1.00
N MET A 50 -15.50 -3.75 -0.98
CA MET A 50 -14.38 -3.06 -0.35
C MET A 50 -14.20 -3.47 1.12
N MET A 51 -15.28 -3.69 1.85
CA MET A 51 -15.24 -4.13 3.25
C MET A 51 -14.68 -5.54 3.38
N GLU A 52 -15.17 -6.50 2.61
CA GLU A 52 -14.70 -7.89 2.64
C GLU A 52 -13.24 -8.00 2.22
N ARG A 53 -12.83 -7.23 1.21
CA ARG A 53 -11.44 -7.15 0.77
C ARG A 53 -10.53 -6.64 1.88
N MET A 54 -10.96 -5.55 2.55
CA MET A 54 -10.19 -4.96 3.65
C MET A 54 -10.07 -5.89 4.85
N GLU A 55 -11.17 -6.55 5.25
CA GLU A 55 -11.17 -7.54 6.34
C GLU A 55 -10.22 -8.70 6.03
N SER A 56 -10.25 -9.22 4.80
CA SER A 56 -9.34 -10.29 4.36
C SER A 56 -7.89 -9.86 4.36
N LEU A 57 -7.60 -8.63 3.94
CA LEU A 57 -6.24 -8.07 3.97
C LEU A 57 -5.70 -7.94 5.40
N GLU A 58 -6.51 -7.39 6.31
CA GLU A 58 -6.10 -7.21 7.70
C GLU A 58 -5.90 -8.56 8.41
N ASP A 59 -6.75 -9.54 8.12
CA ASP A 59 -6.59 -10.89 8.65
C ASP A 59 -5.27 -11.53 8.15
N ASP A 60 -5.01 -11.46 6.85
CA ASP A 60 -3.76 -11.97 6.27
C ASP A 60 -2.51 -11.23 6.78
N ILE A 61 -2.58 -9.91 6.96
CA ILE A 61 -1.42 -9.08 7.34
C ILE A 61 -1.20 -9.09 8.86
N TYR A 62 -2.27 -8.94 9.65
CA TYR A 62 -2.18 -8.72 11.11
C TYR A 62 -2.80 -9.86 11.93
N GLY A 63 -3.54 -10.79 11.30
CA GLY A 63 -4.22 -11.90 11.95
C GLY A 63 -5.59 -11.53 12.54
N MET A 64 -6.07 -10.31 12.35
CA MET A 64 -7.41 -9.87 12.75
C MET A 64 -7.84 -8.60 12.02
N PRO A 65 -9.13 -8.45 11.67
CA PRO A 65 -9.67 -7.21 11.13
C PRO A 65 -9.79 -6.11 12.20
N ASP A 66 -9.53 -4.86 11.81
CA ASP A 66 -9.76 -3.66 12.65
C ASP A 66 -11.17 -3.09 12.44
N ALA A 67 -12.18 -3.78 12.97
CA ALA A 67 -13.59 -3.40 12.80
C ALA A 67 -14.01 -2.09 13.48
N GLY A 68 -13.17 -1.51 14.32
CA GLY A 68 -13.47 -0.27 15.09
C GLY A 68 -13.20 1.02 14.35
N ARG A 69 -12.47 0.98 13.22
CA ARG A 69 -12.05 2.16 12.46
C ARG A 69 -12.86 2.35 11.18
N ASN A 70 -12.87 3.60 10.69
CA ASN A 70 -13.46 3.91 9.39
C ASN A 70 -12.72 3.16 8.26
N ILE A 71 -13.45 2.67 7.27
CA ILE A 71 -12.89 1.88 6.16
C ILE A 71 -11.81 2.63 5.37
N LEU A 72 -11.98 3.93 5.15
CA LEU A 72 -11.00 4.74 4.40
C LEU A 72 -9.70 4.90 5.19
N ASP A 73 -9.79 5.09 6.52
CA ASP A 73 -8.61 5.18 7.40
C ASP A 73 -7.87 3.83 7.48
N ARG A 74 -8.61 2.71 7.45
CA ARG A 74 -8.04 1.36 7.42
C ARG A 74 -7.27 1.14 6.11
N ILE A 75 -7.87 1.47 4.96
CA ILE A 75 -7.23 1.35 3.64
C ILE A 75 -5.97 2.19 3.58
N GLN A 76 -6.03 3.47 3.99
CA GLN A 76 -4.86 4.33 4.02
C GLN A 76 -3.76 3.76 4.91
N SER A 77 -4.10 3.28 6.10
CA SER A 77 -3.12 2.71 7.04
C SER A 77 -2.44 1.47 6.49
N VAL A 78 -3.18 0.56 5.86
CA VAL A 78 -2.62 -0.64 5.23
C VAL A 78 -1.77 -0.28 4.01
N TYR A 79 -2.23 0.67 3.18
CA TYR A 79 -1.46 1.16 2.05
C TYR A 79 -0.12 1.75 2.49
N ASP A 80 -0.13 2.61 3.51
CA ASP A 80 1.08 3.22 4.07
C ASP A 80 2.01 2.18 4.70
N TYR A 81 1.45 1.16 5.34
CA TYR A 81 2.22 0.07 5.93
C TYR A 81 2.91 -0.80 4.86
N ILE A 82 2.18 -1.17 3.80
CA ILE A 82 2.70 -2.06 2.75
C ILE A 82 3.63 -1.31 1.79
N CYS A 83 3.17 -0.18 1.25
CA CYS A 83 3.80 0.54 0.14
C CYS A 83 4.51 1.83 0.56
N GLY A 84 4.21 2.36 1.74
CA GLY A 84 4.72 3.64 2.19
C GLY A 84 6.21 3.67 2.47
N THR A 85 6.71 4.85 2.75
CA THR A 85 8.09 5.10 3.17
C THR A 85 8.14 5.44 4.66
N ASN A 86 7.46 4.66 5.49
CA ASN A 86 7.36 4.93 6.93
C ASN A 86 8.75 4.98 7.57
N GLY A 87 9.06 6.15 8.13
CA GLY A 87 10.39 6.46 8.63
C GLY A 87 10.89 5.49 9.69
N GLY A 88 12.17 5.28 9.72
CA GLY A 88 12.93 4.57 10.74
C GLY A 88 12.99 3.06 10.58
N ASN A 89 11.87 2.36 10.52
CA ASN A 89 11.85 0.88 10.46
C ASN A 89 11.57 0.30 9.06
N GLY A 90 11.30 1.15 8.07
CA GLY A 90 10.94 0.73 6.72
C GLY A 90 9.50 0.18 6.60
N SER A 91 8.93 0.25 5.39
CA SER A 91 7.65 -0.38 5.08
C SER A 91 7.79 -1.89 4.94
N PHE A 92 6.68 -2.60 4.87
CA PHE A 92 6.63 -4.04 4.62
C PHE A 92 7.46 -4.42 3.38
N LEU A 93 7.25 -3.73 2.25
CA LEU A 93 8.01 -3.99 1.02
C LEU A 93 9.50 -3.65 1.15
N GLN A 94 9.87 -2.61 1.88
CA GLN A 94 11.28 -2.29 2.11
C GLN A 94 11.97 -3.39 2.90
N LYS A 95 11.32 -3.90 3.95
CA LYS A 95 11.82 -5.04 4.74
C LYS A 95 11.95 -6.30 3.88
N LEU A 96 10.89 -6.64 3.13
CA LEU A 96 10.89 -7.79 2.23
C LEU A 96 11.99 -7.71 1.17
N ASN A 97 12.15 -6.54 0.54
CA ASN A 97 13.19 -6.33 -0.47
C ASN A 97 14.59 -6.43 0.11
N ALA A 98 14.79 -5.95 1.33
CA ALA A 98 16.09 -6.05 2.00
C ALA A 98 16.46 -7.51 2.33
N VAL A 99 15.51 -8.27 2.87
CA VAL A 99 15.70 -9.70 3.14
C VAL A 99 16.00 -10.45 1.84
N ASP A 100 15.17 -10.23 0.81
CA ASP A 100 15.31 -10.88 -0.50
C ASP A 100 16.66 -10.57 -1.17
N SER A 101 17.05 -9.30 -1.18
CA SER A 101 18.35 -8.86 -1.69
C SER A 101 19.52 -9.51 -0.94
N ARG A 102 19.38 -9.74 0.36
CA ARG A 102 20.43 -10.37 1.18
C ARG A 102 20.60 -11.85 0.86
N PHE A 103 19.51 -12.58 0.61
CA PHE A 103 19.53 -14.01 0.31
C PHE A 103 19.78 -14.31 -1.17
N ASN A 104 19.13 -13.58 -2.06
CA ASN A 104 19.16 -13.84 -3.50
C ASN A 104 20.10 -12.92 -4.27
N SER A 105 20.81 -12.01 -3.58
CA SER A 105 21.67 -10.96 -4.17
C SER A 105 20.93 -10.01 -5.12
N GLN A 106 19.62 -10.11 -5.21
CA GLN A 106 18.73 -9.27 -6.01
C GLN A 106 17.31 -9.33 -5.44
N ILE A 107 16.49 -8.34 -5.80
CA ILE A 107 15.07 -8.37 -5.47
C ILE A 107 14.36 -9.32 -6.43
N THR A 108 13.71 -10.35 -5.89
CA THR A 108 12.94 -11.32 -6.67
C THR A 108 11.62 -10.68 -7.12
N PRO A 109 11.25 -10.75 -8.41
CA PRO A 109 9.95 -10.26 -8.86
C PRO A 109 8.81 -11.16 -8.38
N GLY A 110 7.61 -10.60 -8.29
CA GLY A 110 6.38 -11.33 -7.96
C GLY A 110 5.70 -10.89 -6.68
N PRO A 111 4.56 -11.52 -6.35
CA PRO A 111 3.75 -11.20 -5.20
C PRO A 111 4.51 -11.37 -3.88
N ALA A 112 4.29 -10.46 -2.95
CA ALA A 112 5.02 -10.45 -1.68
C ALA A 112 4.79 -11.74 -0.86
N LYS A 113 3.56 -12.26 -0.84
CA LYS A 113 3.22 -13.53 -0.17
C LYS A 113 4.05 -14.70 -0.71
N THR A 114 4.12 -14.85 -2.03
CA THR A 114 4.91 -15.90 -2.67
C THR A 114 6.41 -15.76 -2.39
N ARG A 115 6.92 -14.53 -2.37
CA ARG A 115 8.32 -14.25 -2.05
C ARG A 115 8.66 -14.66 -0.61
N ILE A 116 7.79 -14.33 0.36
CA ILE A 116 7.91 -14.77 1.76
C ILE A 116 7.94 -16.30 1.83
N GLU A 117 6.98 -16.98 1.20
CA GLU A 117 6.88 -18.45 1.19
C GLU A 117 8.13 -19.14 0.63
N ASN A 118 8.68 -18.59 -0.45
CA ASN A 118 9.93 -19.09 -1.04
C ASN A 118 11.13 -18.92 -0.11
N MET A 119 11.24 -17.76 0.54
CA MET A 119 12.32 -17.50 1.50
C MET A 119 12.18 -18.37 2.75
N GLU A 120 10.98 -18.55 3.28
CA GLU A 120 10.74 -19.45 4.41
C GLU A 120 11.12 -20.89 4.09
N THR A 121 10.74 -21.36 2.89
CA THR A 121 11.11 -22.70 2.44
C THR A 121 12.63 -22.85 2.32
N THR A 122 13.31 -21.82 1.85
CA THR A 122 14.77 -21.83 1.70
C THR A 122 15.48 -21.79 3.06
N ILE A 123 14.99 -20.99 4.00
CA ILE A 123 15.66 -20.70 5.28
C ILE A 123 15.27 -21.73 6.35
N PHE A 124 13.96 -22.05 6.43
CA PHE A 124 13.40 -22.90 7.48
C PHE A 124 13.03 -24.29 6.99
N GLY A 125 13.13 -24.57 5.68
CA GLY A 125 12.76 -25.84 5.08
C GLY A 125 11.25 -26.02 4.85
N GLN A 126 10.41 -25.10 5.30
CA GLN A 126 8.95 -25.13 5.15
C GLN A 126 8.34 -23.75 5.30
N ILE A 127 7.13 -23.56 4.73
CA ILE A 127 6.30 -22.36 4.93
C ILE A 127 5.90 -22.28 6.40
N GLN A 128 6.02 -21.08 6.99
CA GLN A 128 5.69 -20.83 8.39
C GLN A 128 4.23 -20.44 8.56
N GLY A 129 3.65 -20.77 9.73
CA GLY A 129 2.32 -20.31 10.10
C GLY A 129 2.31 -18.88 10.66
N GLY A 130 1.11 -18.30 10.73
CA GLY A 130 0.86 -16.96 11.22
C GLY A 130 0.58 -15.93 10.11
N ASN A 131 0.30 -14.71 10.51
CA ASN A 131 0.04 -13.61 9.59
C ASN A 131 1.31 -13.14 8.86
N LEU A 132 1.14 -12.41 7.76
CA LEU A 132 2.25 -11.99 6.90
C LEU A 132 3.26 -11.07 7.60
N ASN A 133 2.78 -10.23 8.52
CA ASN A 133 3.66 -9.36 9.30
C ASN A 133 4.63 -10.19 10.16
N ASP A 134 4.11 -11.11 10.95
CA ASP A 134 4.92 -11.94 11.85
C ASP A 134 5.89 -12.86 11.08
N ARG A 135 5.45 -13.34 9.92
CA ARG A 135 6.27 -14.15 9.03
C ARG A 135 7.44 -13.34 8.47
N LEU A 136 7.18 -12.10 8.00
CA LEU A 136 8.23 -11.20 7.53
C LEU A 136 9.19 -10.80 8.65
N GLU A 137 8.68 -10.46 9.84
CA GLU A 137 9.55 -10.10 10.97
C GLU A 137 10.49 -11.26 11.36
N ARG A 138 10.03 -12.51 11.36
CA ARG A 138 10.91 -13.68 11.57
C ARG A 138 12.02 -13.79 10.51
N LEU A 139 11.71 -13.50 9.26
CA LEU A 139 12.71 -13.46 8.20
C LEU A 139 13.72 -12.32 8.41
N VAL A 140 13.24 -11.15 8.83
CA VAL A 140 14.10 -10.00 9.18
C VAL A 140 15.03 -10.34 10.35
N GLU A 141 14.50 -10.88 11.44
CA GLU A 141 15.27 -11.27 12.62
C GLU A 141 16.34 -12.32 12.30
N THR A 142 15.99 -13.27 11.44
CA THR A 142 16.95 -14.32 10.99
C THR A 142 18.05 -13.75 10.09
N THR A 143 17.70 -12.72 9.29
CA THR A 143 18.61 -12.13 8.30
C THR A 143 19.52 -11.06 8.88
N TYR A 144 18.98 -10.26 9.80
CA TYR A 144 19.63 -9.09 10.38
C TYR A 144 19.72 -9.21 11.89
N SER A 145 20.94 -9.28 12.40
CA SER A 145 21.20 -9.30 13.84
C SER A 145 20.61 -8.04 14.50
N GLY A 146 19.62 -8.23 15.38
CA GLY A 146 18.90 -7.13 16.04
C GLY A 146 17.57 -6.75 15.38
N GLY A 147 17.10 -7.49 14.39
CA GLY A 147 15.77 -7.32 13.82
C GLY A 147 15.52 -6.01 13.06
N GLN A 148 16.58 -5.29 12.69
CA GLN A 148 16.46 -4.01 11.97
C GLN A 148 17.10 -4.09 10.60
N VAL A 149 16.30 -3.74 9.59
CA VAL A 149 16.78 -3.60 8.21
C VAL A 149 17.53 -2.27 8.08
N PRO A 150 18.71 -2.24 7.45
CA PRO A 150 19.41 -0.98 7.20
C PRO A 150 18.66 -0.18 6.14
N VAL A 151 17.76 0.69 6.57
CA VAL A 151 17.05 1.62 5.69
C VAL A 151 17.93 2.84 5.49
N GLN A 152 18.45 3.02 4.28
CA GLN A 152 19.16 4.24 3.89
C GLN A 152 18.18 5.14 3.13
N ALA A 153 17.87 6.28 3.73
CA ALA A 153 17.19 7.34 3.00
C ALA A 153 18.17 7.98 2.01
N VAL A 154 17.93 7.77 0.72
CA VAL A 154 18.68 8.46 -0.33
C VAL A 154 17.96 9.79 -0.60
N VAL A 155 18.56 10.90 -0.16
CA VAL A 155 18.07 12.23 -0.51
C VAL A 155 18.61 12.56 -1.90
N LEU A 156 17.71 12.58 -2.89
CA LEU A 156 18.08 13.06 -4.22
C LEU A 156 18.18 14.58 -4.19
N PRO A 157 19.27 15.18 -4.66
CA PRO A 157 19.37 16.62 -4.83
C PRO A 157 18.21 17.16 -5.69
N LYS A 158 17.84 18.41 -5.46
CA LYS A 158 16.87 19.09 -6.31
C LYS A 158 17.38 19.02 -7.78
N ASP A 159 16.47 18.74 -8.69
CA ASP A 159 16.74 18.58 -10.13
C ASP A 159 17.55 17.32 -10.52
N SER A 160 17.61 16.30 -9.64
CA SER A 160 18.18 15.00 -10.01
C SER A 160 17.35 14.31 -11.08
N LEU A 161 18.02 13.81 -12.13
CA LEU A 161 17.39 12.97 -13.14
C LEU A 161 17.36 11.52 -12.67
N VAL A 162 16.17 10.94 -12.57
CA VAL A 162 15.96 9.52 -12.29
C VAL A 162 15.58 8.81 -13.59
N LYS A 163 16.43 7.89 -14.04
CA LYS A 163 16.10 7.00 -15.16
C LYS A 163 15.23 5.85 -14.63
N ILE A 164 14.00 5.78 -15.11
CA ILE A 164 13.11 4.65 -14.84
C ILE A 164 13.12 3.73 -16.06
N GLU A 165 13.43 2.47 -15.83
CA GLU A 165 13.39 1.44 -16.86
C GLU A 165 12.25 0.46 -16.55
N PHE A 166 11.31 0.34 -17.48
CA PHE A 166 10.21 -0.62 -17.35
C PHE A 166 10.71 -2.00 -17.74
N THR A 167 10.67 -2.94 -16.82
CA THR A 167 11.09 -4.33 -17.04
C THR A 167 10.04 -5.18 -17.74
N ALA A 168 8.82 -4.64 -17.92
CA ALA A 168 7.74 -5.27 -18.66
C ALA A 168 7.19 -4.30 -19.72
N PRO A 169 6.71 -4.82 -20.88
CA PRO A 169 6.11 -3.97 -21.90
C PRO A 169 4.83 -3.31 -21.39
N LEU A 170 4.74 -1.99 -21.53
CA LEU A 170 3.51 -1.24 -21.27
C LEU A 170 2.48 -1.60 -22.35
N SER A 171 1.40 -2.24 -21.94
CA SER A 171 0.25 -2.50 -22.81
C SER A 171 -0.81 -1.41 -22.57
N SER A 172 -0.94 -0.46 -23.50
CA SER A 172 -2.13 0.37 -23.59
C SER A 172 -3.23 -0.45 -24.29
N LYS A 173 -4.07 -1.14 -23.51
CA LYS A 173 -5.36 -1.54 -24.05
C LYS A 173 -6.21 -0.27 -24.15
N THR A 174 -6.32 0.25 -25.36
CA THR A 174 -7.41 1.16 -25.72
C THR A 174 -8.73 0.45 -25.47
N ALA A 175 -9.59 1.09 -24.67
CA ALA A 175 -10.96 0.68 -24.49
C ALA A 175 -11.72 0.77 -25.82
#